data_a08f687866889a98e29f757c20d67ff5
#
_entry.id   a08f687866889a98e29f757c20d67ff5
#
_cell.length_a   1.000
_cell.length_b   1.000
_cell.length_c   1.000
_cell.angle_alpha   90.00
_cell.angle_beta   90.00
_cell.angle_gamma   90.00
#
_symmetry.space_group_name_H-M   'P 1'
#
loop_
_entity.id
_entity.type
_entity.pdbx_description
1 polymer ?
#
loop_
_entity_poly.entity_id
_entity_poly.type
_entity_poly.pdbx_seq_one_letter_code
_entity_poly.pdbx_strand_id
1 'polypeptide(L)'
;MQPIHGDWHPGNVLFTPEKPTRRRPGAVRAVIDFDASRVEPRLVDVANGLLHFAMRSDRSVSPAEWPTSLSPRRMQAFADGWKAVAEDQIAEESQVLPALMIECLIAESVVPIARSGCFATVPGHPFLEMVAKKAEWINSISEEISGLL
;
A
#
# COMPACT_ATOMS: atom_id res chain seq x y z
N MET A 1 18.28 8.28 0.71
CA MET A 1 18.25 7.29 1.82
C MET A 1 17.87 8.01 3.10
N GLN A 2 16.87 7.53 3.82
CA GLN A 2 16.38 8.09 5.09
C GLN A 2 15.73 6.96 5.92
N PRO A 3 15.51 7.14 7.24
CA PRO A 3 14.68 6.22 7.99
C PRO A 3 13.26 6.16 7.39
N ILE A 4 12.77 4.95 7.17
CA ILE A 4 11.41 4.66 6.73
C ILE A 4 10.70 3.80 7.76
N HIS A 5 9.36 3.75 7.70
CA HIS A 5 8.56 2.88 8.55
C HIS A 5 8.75 1.40 8.15
N GLY A 6 8.79 1.12 6.86
CA GLY A 6 9.05 -0.20 6.29
C GLY A 6 7.85 -1.15 6.27
N ASP A 7 6.75 -0.78 6.96
CA ASP A 7 5.48 -1.52 6.99
C ASP A 7 4.29 -0.52 7.05
N TRP A 8 4.21 0.34 6.01
CA TRP A 8 3.27 1.45 5.98
C TRP A 8 1.89 1.04 5.46
N HIS A 9 0.99 0.66 6.36
CA HIS A 9 -0.36 0.25 6.02
C HIS A 9 -1.42 0.79 7.01
N PRO A 10 -2.74 0.76 6.65
CA PRO A 10 -3.81 1.32 7.48
C PRO A 10 -3.89 0.75 8.90
N GLY A 11 -3.45 -0.49 9.13
CA GLY A 11 -3.45 -1.13 10.45
C GLY A 11 -2.47 -0.49 11.43
N ASN A 12 -1.41 0.17 10.92
CA ASN A 12 -0.39 0.83 11.71
C ASN A 12 -0.67 2.33 11.93
N VAL A 13 -1.86 2.81 11.54
CA VAL A 13 -2.29 4.20 11.73
C VAL A 13 -3.50 4.24 12.66
N LEU A 14 -3.35 4.86 13.82
CA LEU A 14 -4.42 5.06 14.77
C LEU A 14 -5.12 6.40 14.53
N PHE A 15 -6.44 6.36 14.47
CA PHE A 15 -7.27 7.54 14.31
C PHE A 15 -7.97 7.91 15.62
N THR A 16 -8.41 9.16 15.74
CA THR A 16 -9.27 9.57 16.84
C THR A 16 -10.58 8.77 16.82
N PRO A 17 -11.15 8.42 18.00
CA PRO A 17 -12.36 7.60 18.07
C PRO A 17 -13.62 8.27 17.52
N GLU A 18 -13.55 9.58 17.26
CA GLU A 18 -14.63 10.36 16.68
C GLU A 18 -14.90 9.92 15.25
N LYS A 19 -16.13 9.54 14.95
CA LYS A 19 -16.49 9.19 13.57
C LYS A 19 -16.20 10.36 12.62
N PRO A 20 -15.41 10.15 11.56
CA PRO A 20 -15.14 11.20 10.62
C PRO A 20 -16.44 11.65 9.95
N THR A 21 -16.63 12.94 9.83
CA THR A 21 -17.72 13.56 9.08
C THR A 21 -17.15 14.31 7.89
N ARG A 22 -18.01 14.70 6.94
CA ARG A 22 -17.57 15.50 5.79
C ARG A 22 -16.92 16.85 6.21
N ARG A 23 -17.27 17.38 7.39
CA ARG A 23 -16.73 18.63 7.95
C ARG A 23 -15.59 18.42 8.95
N ARG A 24 -15.41 17.21 9.46
CA ARG A 24 -14.34 16.81 10.38
C ARG A 24 -13.74 15.49 9.89
N PRO A 25 -12.70 15.53 9.05
CA PRO A 25 -11.94 14.32 8.73
C PRO A 25 -11.35 13.75 10.02
N GLY A 26 -11.28 12.43 10.11
CA GLY A 26 -10.60 11.77 11.23
C GLY A 26 -9.14 12.26 11.31
N ALA A 27 -8.70 12.58 12.53
CA ALA A 27 -7.30 12.96 12.74
C ALA A 27 -6.46 11.72 13.05
N VAL A 28 -5.28 11.61 12.47
CA VAL A 28 -4.27 10.63 12.87
C VAL A 28 -3.82 10.96 14.29
N ARG A 29 -3.90 9.99 15.19
CA ARG A 29 -3.48 10.11 16.57
C ARG A 29 -2.06 9.57 16.79
N ALA A 30 -1.72 8.49 16.14
CA ALA A 30 -0.42 7.86 16.24
C ALA A 30 -0.15 6.97 15.03
N VAL A 31 1.13 6.72 14.78
CA VAL A 31 1.65 5.65 13.96
C VAL A 31 2.35 4.68 14.89
N ILE A 32 2.18 3.39 14.67
CA ILE A 32 2.67 2.31 15.54
C ILE A 32 3.39 1.25 14.71
N ASP A 33 4.02 0.30 15.39
CA ASP A 33 4.66 -0.88 14.79
C ASP A 33 5.85 -0.55 13.89
N PHE A 34 6.89 -0.02 14.50
CA PHE A 34 8.14 0.38 13.83
C PHE A 34 9.17 -0.77 13.73
N ASP A 35 8.77 -2.02 13.92
CA ASP A 35 9.68 -3.18 13.94
C ASP A 35 10.41 -3.38 12.60
N ALA A 36 9.77 -2.98 11.49
CA ALA A 36 10.33 -3.04 10.14
C ALA A 36 11.14 -1.81 9.73
N SER A 37 11.32 -0.84 10.65
CA SER A 37 12.01 0.43 10.34
C SER A 37 13.46 0.21 9.95
N ARG A 38 13.88 0.85 8.88
CA ARG A 38 15.22 0.74 8.31
C ARG A 38 15.58 1.98 7.49
N VAL A 39 16.83 2.06 7.04
CA VAL A 39 17.27 3.17 6.19
C VAL A 39 17.19 2.74 4.73
N GLU A 40 16.24 3.31 4.01
CA GLU A 40 15.98 3.04 2.58
C GLU A 40 15.49 4.29 1.84
N PRO A 41 15.29 4.22 0.50
CA PRO A 41 14.62 5.28 -0.24
C PRO A 41 13.19 5.51 0.29
N ARG A 42 12.80 6.77 0.44
CA ARG A 42 11.46 7.16 0.91
C ARG A 42 10.32 6.57 0.08
N LEU A 43 10.55 6.32 -1.21
CA LEU A 43 9.56 5.76 -2.11
C LEU A 43 9.09 4.35 -1.73
N VAL A 44 9.85 3.62 -0.92
CA VAL A 44 9.40 2.31 -0.40
C VAL A 44 8.16 2.47 0.48
N ASP A 45 8.16 3.44 1.41
CA ASP A 45 6.97 3.73 2.22
C ASP A 45 5.82 4.33 1.38
N VAL A 46 6.15 5.11 0.37
CA VAL A 46 5.13 5.65 -0.56
C VAL A 46 4.47 4.53 -1.35
N ALA A 47 5.25 3.57 -1.86
CA ALA A 47 4.74 2.41 -2.59
C ALA A 47 3.84 1.54 -1.69
N ASN A 48 4.29 1.25 -0.46
CA ASN A 48 3.49 0.55 0.54
C ASN A 48 2.19 1.29 0.85
N GLY A 49 2.27 2.60 1.07
CA GLY A 49 1.09 3.43 1.33
C GLY A 49 0.11 3.40 0.17
N LEU A 50 0.55 3.68 -1.05
CA LEU A 50 -0.32 3.63 -2.24
C LEU A 50 -0.99 2.27 -2.41
N LEU A 51 -0.24 1.18 -2.21
CA LEU A 51 -0.75 -0.17 -2.32
C LEU A 51 -1.83 -0.45 -1.25
N HIS A 52 -1.48 -0.29 0.02
CA HIS A 52 -2.33 -0.75 1.12
C HIS A 52 -3.52 0.16 1.42
N PHE A 53 -3.35 1.49 1.34
CA PHE A 53 -4.48 2.42 1.55
C PHE A 53 -5.46 2.40 0.39
N ALA A 54 -5.03 2.05 -0.82
CA ALA A 54 -5.90 1.92 -1.98
C ALA A 54 -6.46 0.51 -2.19
N MET A 55 -5.96 -0.49 -1.47
CA MET A 55 -6.44 -1.86 -1.59
C MET A 55 -7.93 -1.96 -1.22
N ARG A 56 -8.64 -2.77 -2.02
CA ARG A 56 -10.04 -3.11 -1.79
C ARG A 56 -10.09 -4.58 -1.42
N SER A 57 -10.45 -4.85 -0.18
CA SER A 57 -10.59 -6.19 0.36
C SER A 57 -11.99 -6.39 0.92
N ASP A 58 -12.50 -7.59 0.79
CA ASP A 58 -13.74 -8.02 1.41
C ASP A 58 -13.48 -9.37 2.09
N ARG A 59 -13.58 -9.39 3.41
CA ARG A 59 -13.33 -10.60 4.21
C ARG A 59 -14.44 -11.65 4.09
N SER A 60 -15.55 -11.33 3.47
CA SER A 60 -16.68 -12.25 3.26
C SER A 60 -16.50 -13.16 2.04
N VAL A 61 -15.55 -12.85 1.17
CA VAL A 61 -15.26 -13.63 -0.05
C VAL A 61 -13.77 -14.02 -0.10
N SER A 62 -13.46 -14.98 -0.98
CA SER A 62 -12.08 -15.40 -1.22
C SER A 62 -11.23 -14.23 -1.74
N PRO A 63 -9.94 -14.11 -1.35
CA PRO A 63 -9.04 -13.13 -1.94
C PRO A 63 -8.97 -13.17 -3.47
N ALA A 64 -9.09 -14.33 -4.07
CA ALA A 64 -9.13 -14.48 -5.53
C ALA A 64 -10.30 -13.74 -6.20
N GLU A 65 -11.34 -13.41 -5.41
CA GLU A 65 -12.54 -12.68 -5.85
C GLU A 65 -12.46 -11.17 -5.53
N TRP A 66 -11.41 -10.73 -4.82
CA TRP A 66 -11.24 -9.30 -4.54
C TRP A 66 -11.04 -8.51 -5.84
N PRO A 67 -11.48 -7.24 -5.89
CA PRO A 67 -11.25 -6.41 -7.05
C PRO A 67 -9.79 -6.40 -7.47
N THR A 68 -9.53 -6.69 -8.74
CA THR A 68 -8.16 -6.67 -9.29
C THR A 68 -7.54 -5.28 -9.17
N SER A 69 -8.32 -4.24 -9.45
CA SER A 69 -7.87 -2.86 -9.37
C SER A 69 -7.75 -2.37 -7.92
N LEU A 70 -6.78 -1.53 -7.66
CA LEU A 70 -6.77 -0.62 -6.51
C LEU A 70 -7.84 0.47 -6.71
N SER A 71 -8.11 1.24 -5.66
CA SER A 71 -9.02 2.38 -5.75
C SER A 71 -8.31 3.62 -6.28
N PRO A 72 -8.58 4.10 -7.52
CA PRO A 72 -7.91 5.29 -8.06
C PRO A 72 -8.10 6.53 -7.19
N ARG A 73 -9.31 6.69 -6.63
CA ARG A 73 -9.62 7.80 -5.73
C ARG A 73 -8.75 7.79 -4.46
N ARG A 74 -8.46 6.60 -3.91
CA ARG A 74 -7.64 6.49 -2.69
C ARG A 74 -6.16 6.67 -3.03
N MET A 75 -5.72 6.17 -4.18
CA MET A 75 -4.37 6.40 -4.68
C MET A 75 -4.11 7.90 -4.86
N GLN A 76 -5.03 8.61 -5.53
CA GLN A 76 -4.92 10.05 -5.71
C GLN A 76 -4.91 10.81 -4.38
N ALA A 77 -5.81 10.48 -3.45
CA ALA A 77 -5.85 11.12 -2.14
C ALA A 77 -4.57 10.89 -1.32
N PHE A 78 -3.96 9.72 -1.43
CA PHE A 78 -2.68 9.42 -0.79
C PHE A 78 -1.55 10.26 -1.44
N ALA A 79 -1.49 10.28 -2.76
CA ALA A 79 -0.49 11.05 -3.51
C ALA A 79 -0.62 12.56 -3.23
N ASP A 80 -1.84 13.09 -3.20
CA ASP A 80 -2.10 14.50 -2.87
C ASP A 80 -1.62 14.83 -1.45
N GLY A 81 -1.88 13.94 -0.48
CA GLY A 81 -1.41 14.09 0.90
C GLY A 81 0.12 14.05 1.01
N TRP A 82 0.75 13.17 0.26
CA TRP A 82 2.21 13.08 0.17
C TRP A 82 2.81 14.37 -0.40
N LYS A 83 2.33 14.84 -1.56
CA LYS A 83 2.78 16.07 -2.22
C LYS A 83 2.64 17.30 -1.33
N ALA A 84 1.61 17.34 -0.50
CA ALA A 84 1.36 18.47 0.40
C ALA A 84 2.43 18.63 1.50
N VAL A 85 3.21 17.57 1.79
CA VAL A 85 4.23 17.56 2.84
C VAL A 85 5.64 17.26 2.32
N ALA A 86 5.77 16.75 1.11
CA ALA A 86 7.06 16.49 0.49
C ALA A 86 7.68 17.80 0.01
N GLU A 87 8.87 18.14 0.52
CA GLU A 87 9.57 19.38 0.19
C GLU A 87 10.17 19.39 -1.22
N ASP A 88 10.52 18.18 -1.72
CA ASP A 88 11.18 18.00 -3.02
C ASP A 88 10.25 17.32 -4.03
N GLN A 89 10.33 17.75 -5.27
CA GLN A 89 9.72 17.03 -6.39
C GLN A 89 10.51 15.73 -6.63
N ILE A 90 9.79 14.61 -6.70
CA ILE A 90 10.36 13.27 -6.92
C ILE A 90 9.94 12.67 -8.28
N ALA A 91 9.63 13.54 -9.24
CA ALA A 91 9.10 13.11 -10.54
C ALA A 91 10.01 12.09 -11.27
N GLU A 92 11.33 12.25 -11.18
CA GLU A 92 12.26 11.27 -11.76
C GLU A 92 12.27 9.95 -11.00
N GLU A 93 12.18 10.01 -9.66
CA GLU A 93 12.13 8.81 -8.81
C GLU A 93 10.78 8.09 -8.94
N SER A 94 9.69 8.78 -9.28
CA SER A 94 8.35 8.20 -9.38
C SER A 94 8.22 7.11 -10.46
N GLN A 95 9.13 7.08 -11.43
CA GLN A 95 9.16 6.04 -12.47
C GLN A 95 9.34 4.61 -11.92
N VAL A 96 9.98 4.46 -10.75
CA VAL A 96 10.15 3.14 -10.11
C VAL A 96 8.98 2.74 -9.21
N LEU A 97 8.04 3.65 -8.99
CA LEU A 97 6.93 3.44 -8.05
C LEU A 97 6.07 2.20 -8.35
N PRO A 98 5.65 1.94 -9.62
CA PRO A 98 4.90 0.74 -9.95
C PRO A 98 5.67 -0.54 -9.62
N ALA A 99 6.98 -0.57 -9.92
CA ALA A 99 7.83 -1.72 -9.63
C ALA A 99 7.97 -1.97 -8.13
N LEU A 100 8.15 -0.90 -7.33
CA LEU A 100 8.19 -0.99 -5.87
C LEU A 100 6.85 -1.48 -5.29
N MET A 101 5.71 -1.04 -5.82
CA MET A 101 4.40 -1.54 -5.38
C MET A 101 4.25 -3.04 -5.65
N ILE A 102 4.72 -3.53 -6.80
CA ILE A 102 4.70 -4.97 -7.13
C ILE A 102 5.67 -5.73 -6.21
N GLU A 103 6.86 -5.20 -5.97
CA GLU A 103 7.83 -5.80 -5.05
C GLU A 103 7.26 -5.94 -3.64
N CYS A 104 6.67 -4.88 -3.09
CA CYS A 104 6.02 -4.89 -1.79
C CYS A 104 4.93 -5.98 -1.73
N LEU A 105 4.05 -6.02 -2.74
CA LEU A 105 2.97 -6.99 -2.82
C LEU A 105 3.48 -8.44 -2.80
N ILE A 106 4.57 -8.72 -3.51
CA ILE A 106 5.20 -10.05 -3.58
C ILE A 106 5.94 -10.37 -2.29
N ALA A 107 6.79 -9.46 -1.81
CA ALA A 107 7.63 -9.69 -0.63
C ALA A 107 6.80 -9.98 0.63
N GLU A 108 5.73 -9.23 0.84
CA GLU A 108 4.85 -9.42 1.99
C GLU A 108 4.03 -10.72 1.93
N SER A 109 3.77 -11.22 0.74
CA SER A 109 2.91 -12.39 0.52
C SER A 109 3.69 -13.71 0.51
N VAL A 110 4.77 -13.75 -0.25
CA VAL A 110 5.46 -15.02 -0.58
C VAL A 110 6.12 -15.64 0.65
N VAL A 111 6.75 -14.84 1.50
CA VAL A 111 7.48 -15.38 2.66
C VAL A 111 6.56 -16.04 3.69
N PRO A 112 5.45 -15.40 4.14
CA PRO A 112 4.50 -16.04 5.04
C PRO A 112 3.87 -17.31 4.43
N ILE A 113 3.47 -17.25 3.16
CA ILE A 113 2.83 -18.38 2.48
C ILE A 113 3.81 -19.54 2.31
N ALA A 114 5.07 -19.29 1.95
CA ALA A 114 6.08 -20.32 1.84
C ALA A 114 6.35 -21.04 3.17
N ARG A 115 6.23 -20.34 4.29
CA ARG A 115 6.47 -20.88 5.64
C ARG A 115 5.30 -21.67 6.21
N SER A 116 4.08 -21.23 5.97
CA SER A 116 2.87 -21.74 6.66
C SER A 116 1.79 -22.27 5.72
N GLY A 117 1.92 -22.10 4.40
CA GLY A 117 0.87 -22.38 3.43
C GLY A 117 -0.26 -21.32 3.42
N CYS A 118 -0.18 -20.32 4.29
CA CYS A 118 -1.21 -19.32 4.48
C CYS A 118 -0.63 -17.90 4.57
N PHE A 119 -1.43 -16.91 4.20
CA PHE A 119 -1.22 -15.50 4.57
C PHE A 119 -2.16 -15.17 5.74
N ALA A 120 -1.61 -14.98 6.93
CA ALA A 120 -2.38 -14.94 8.17
C ALA A 120 -3.29 -16.18 8.29
N THR A 121 -4.62 -15.99 8.25
CA THR A 121 -5.62 -17.07 8.31
C THR A 121 -6.15 -17.49 6.94
N VAL A 122 -5.64 -16.91 5.85
CA VAL A 122 -6.14 -17.12 4.49
C VAL A 122 -5.27 -18.15 3.78
N PRO A 123 -5.85 -19.17 3.10
CA PRO A 123 -5.10 -20.12 2.28
C PRO A 123 -4.22 -19.40 1.24
N GLY A 124 -2.97 -19.87 1.09
CA GLY A 124 -1.97 -19.19 0.27
C GLY A 124 -2.32 -19.13 -1.22
N HIS A 125 -2.89 -20.20 -1.79
CA HIS A 125 -3.17 -20.25 -3.23
C HIS A 125 -4.12 -19.13 -3.70
N PRO A 126 -5.34 -18.95 -3.13
CA PRO A 126 -6.23 -17.87 -3.57
C PRO A 126 -5.66 -16.46 -3.25
N PHE A 127 -4.79 -16.36 -2.23
CA PHE A 127 -4.08 -15.12 -1.96
C PHE A 127 -3.05 -14.79 -3.05
N LEU A 128 -2.26 -15.78 -3.49
CA LEU A 128 -1.30 -15.62 -4.59
C LEU A 128 -1.97 -15.33 -5.94
N GLU A 129 -3.16 -15.88 -6.21
CA GLU A 129 -3.95 -15.49 -7.38
C GLU A 129 -4.32 -14.00 -7.35
N MET A 130 -4.74 -13.50 -6.20
CA MET A 130 -5.01 -12.07 -6.00
C MET A 130 -3.75 -11.23 -6.24
N VAL A 131 -2.61 -11.66 -5.68
CA VAL A 131 -1.31 -10.99 -5.85
C VAL A 131 -0.94 -10.89 -7.33
N ALA A 132 -1.03 -12.00 -8.08
CA ALA A 132 -0.72 -12.02 -9.51
C ALA A 132 -1.60 -11.05 -10.30
N LYS A 133 -2.92 -11.12 -10.11
CA LYS A 133 -3.88 -10.23 -10.79
C LYS A 133 -3.61 -8.75 -10.50
N LYS A 134 -3.26 -8.42 -9.24
CA LYS A 134 -2.95 -7.03 -8.87
C LYS A 134 -1.62 -6.56 -9.46
N ALA A 135 -0.60 -7.42 -9.47
CA ALA A 135 0.69 -7.10 -10.08
C ALA A 135 0.54 -6.83 -11.58
N GLU A 136 -0.21 -7.65 -12.29
CA GLU A 136 -0.54 -7.42 -13.71
C GLU A 136 -1.29 -6.11 -13.92
N TRP A 137 -2.27 -5.81 -13.07
CA TRP A 137 -3.02 -4.56 -13.15
C TRP A 137 -2.13 -3.34 -12.87
N ILE A 138 -1.29 -3.36 -11.83
CA ILE A 138 -0.34 -2.30 -11.53
C ILE A 138 0.59 -2.06 -12.73
N ASN A 139 1.11 -3.13 -13.31
CA ASN A 139 1.97 -3.03 -14.49
C ASN A 139 1.24 -2.43 -15.70
N SER A 140 -0.04 -2.75 -15.88
CA SER A 140 -0.84 -2.22 -17.01
C SER A 140 -1.15 -0.73 -16.95
N ILE A 141 -1.06 -0.12 -15.75
CA ILE A 141 -1.29 1.31 -15.52
C ILE A 141 -0.04 2.01 -14.95
N SER A 142 1.15 1.49 -15.28
CA SER A 142 2.41 1.97 -14.71
C SER A 142 2.66 3.46 -14.98
N GLU A 143 2.30 3.96 -16.16
CA GLU A 143 2.43 5.37 -16.52
C GLU A 143 1.54 6.27 -15.66
N GLU A 144 0.29 5.87 -15.43
CA GLU A 144 -0.64 6.61 -14.58
C GLU A 144 -0.16 6.64 -13.11
N ILE A 145 0.38 5.52 -12.61
CA ILE A 145 0.92 5.45 -11.26
C ILE A 145 2.16 6.35 -11.12
N SER A 146 3.08 6.30 -12.08
CA SER A 146 4.26 7.16 -12.09
C SER A 146 3.88 8.65 -12.14
N GLY A 147 2.81 8.99 -12.81
CA GLY A 147 2.28 10.36 -12.90
C GLY A 147 1.53 10.84 -11.65
N LEU A 148 1.34 10.00 -10.64
CA LEU A 148 0.65 10.41 -9.40
C LEU A 148 1.51 11.33 -8.53
N LEU A 149 2.83 11.20 -8.55
CA LEU A 149 3.79 12.01 -7.78
C LEU A 149 4.54 12.98 -8.68
#